data_bf264073ce2bbba85f28214aa5a7cb47
#
_entry.id   bf264073ce2bbba85f28214aa5a7cb47
#
_cell.length_a   1.000
_cell.length_b   1.000
_cell.length_c   1.000
_cell.angle_alpha   90.00
_cell.angle_beta   90.00
_cell.angle_gamma   90.00
#
_symmetry.space_group_name_H-M   'P 1'
#
loop_
_entity.id
_entity.type
_entity.pdbx_description
1 polymer ?
#
loop_
_entity_poly.entity_id
_entity_poly.type
_entity_poly.pdbx_seq_one_letter_code
_entity_poly.pdbx_strand_id
1 'polypeptide(L)'
;YRLNSGEKAKCTVGEARYSGTRGNQITIVISKNESIYTVDTYFDGKNADSQEVESAAQLEDNAYVVFKKDVVLTASAGINMAGGTNGETNSTAHQNFLEKAENLSFNTLGCLSKEESIKELYVDFTKQMREKYGIKFQTVLYKKSANYEGIISVENKAADGKNEYDTVYWVTGASAGCEINESLTNKEYDGVFEIDTAYKQKELEEGIKSGKFMFHKVGEKVRVLEDINSLTEFSADKNKDFSYNQTVRCIDQIGNDIAVLFNTKYLGKVQNNNAGRLSFWNDIVTYNRELERLGVIENFNADDVV
;
A
#
# COMPACT_ATOMS: atom_id res chain seq x y z
N TYR A 1 4.51 -0.69 7.07
CA TYR A 1 4.29 -0.27 8.45
C TYR A 1 3.78 -1.46 9.30
N ARG A 2 4.25 -1.63 10.56
CA ARG A 2 3.88 -2.78 11.42
C ARG A 2 2.84 -2.36 12.43
N LEU A 3 1.71 -3.05 12.44
CA LEU A 3 0.59 -2.80 13.34
C LEU A 3 0.76 -3.40 14.74
N ASN A 4 1.72 -4.31 14.92
CA ASN A 4 1.77 -5.15 16.11
C ASN A 4 2.99 -4.89 17.01
N SER A 5 2.81 -5.11 18.31
CA SER A 5 3.80 -5.05 19.36
C SER A 5 4.41 -6.42 19.71
N GLY A 6 4.52 -7.32 18.72
CA GLY A 6 5.11 -8.64 18.94
C GLY A 6 6.58 -8.58 19.37
N GLU A 7 7.06 -9.68 19.90
CA GLU A 7 8.44 -9.83 20.35
C GLU A 7 9.39 -10.11 19.19
N LYS A 8 10.62 -9.63 19.30
CA LYS A 8 11.70 -9.97 18.37
C LYS A 8 12.27 -11.34 18.71
N ALA A 9 12.55 -12.13 17.67
CA ALA A 9 13.36 -13.34 17.87
C ALA A 9 14.78 -12.97 18.26
N LYS A 10 15.39 -13.74 19.15
CA LYS A 10 16.72 -13.47 19.73
C LYS A 10 17.57 -14.73 19.70
N CYS A 11 18.87 -14.51 19.67
CA CYS A 11 19.88 -15.55 19.91
C CYS A 11 21.06 -14.97 20.71
N THR A 12 22.09 -15.78 20.91
CA THR A 12 23.28 -15.36 21.66
C THR A 12 24.02 -14.19 21.04
N VAL A 13 24.06 -14.12 19.69
CA VAL A 13 24.86 -13.15 18.94
C VAL A 13 24.08 -11.94 18.40
N GLY A 14 22.74 -11.94 18.54
CA GLY A 14 21.93 -10.84 18.01
C GLY A 14 20.44 -11.02 18.24
N GLU A 15 19.68 -10.07 17.73
CA GLU A 15 18.22 -10.12 17.68
C GLU A 15 17.70 -9.84 16.28
N ALA A 16 16.53 -10.34 15.97
CA ALA A 16 15.86 -9.99 14.71
C ALA A 16 15.63 -8.47 14.64
N ARG A 17 15.90 -7.87 13.50
CA ARG A 17 15.69 -6.42 13.30
C ARG A 17 14.26 -6.02 13.58
N TYR A 18 13.33 -6.93 13.34
CA TYR A 18 11.90 -6.70 13.49
C TYR A 18 11.21 -7.79 14.31
N SER A 19 10.17 -7.40 15.05
CA SER A 19 9.29 -8.35 15.74
C SER A 19 8.48 -9.20 14.76
N GLY A 20 8.08 -10.38 15.17
CA GLY A 20 7.26 -11.29 14.41
C GLY A 20 7.79 -12.72 14.38
N THR A 21 6.90 -13.68 14.13
CA THR A 21 7.24 -15.12 14.05
C THR A 21 8.24 -15.45 12.94
N ARG A 22 8.33 -14.61 11.90
CA ARG A 22 9.31 -14.80 10.83
C ARG A 22 10.76 -14.62 11.30
N GLY A 23 10.98 -13.86 12.38
CA GLY A 23 12.29 -13.78 13.02
C GLY A 23 12.84 -15.14 13.47
N ASN A 24 11.96 -16.09 13.80
CA ASN A 24 12.34 -17.45 14.17
C ASN A 24 12.91 -18.29 13.01
N GLN A 25 12.80 -17.80 11.77
CA GLN A 25 13.37 -18.44 10.56
C GLN A 25 14.78 -17.92 10.25
N ILE A 26 15.33 -17.06 11.11
CA ILE A 26 16.70 -16.55 10.97
C ILE A 26 17.65 -17.54 11.66
N THR A 27 18.68 -17.92 10.92
CA THR A 27 19.78 -18.76 11.44
C THR A 27 21.09 -18.05 11.17
N ILE A 28 21.97 -18.00 12.17
CA ILE A 28 23.31 -17.44 12.05
C ILE A 28 24.31 -18.59 12.09
N VAL A 29 25.12 -18.69 11.06
CA VAL A 29 26.23 -19.66 10.96
C VAL A 29 27.54 -18.90 11.17
N ILE A 30 28.42 -19.42 12.01
CA ILE A 30 29.71 -18.79 12.30
C ILE A 30 30.80 -19.83 12.01
N SER A 31 31.62 -19.56 11.03
CA SER A 31 32.83 -20.33 10.76
C SER A 31 34.06 -19.54 11.22
N LYS A 32 35.12 -20.23 11.55
CA LYS A 32 36.38 -19.62 11.97
C LYS A 32 37.52 -20.13 11.13
N ASN A 33 38.29 -19.23 10.56
CA ASN A 33 39.51 -19.54 9.85
C ASN A 33 40.63 -18.68 10.46
N GLU A 34 41.55 -19.32 11.17
CA GLU A 34 42.63 -18.67 11.96
C GLU A 34 42.08 -17.64 12.95
N SER A 35 42.26 -16.35 12.71
CA SER A 35 41.76 -15.22 13.53
C SER A 35 40.48 -14.58 12.99
N ILE A 36 40.02 -14.98 11.82
CA ILE A 36 38.85 -14.37 11.12
C ILE A 36 37.63 -15.27 11.32
N TYR A 37 36.50 -14.63 11.64
CA TYR A 37 35.20 -15.25 11.68
C TYR A 37 34.40 -14.82 10.45
N THR A 38 33.83 -15.82 9.73
CA THR A 38 32.80 -15.57 8.74
C THR A 38 31.45 -15.77 9.40
N VAL A 39 30.61 -14.73 9.42
CA VAL A 39 29.28 -14.73 10.02
C VAL A 39 28.24 -14.62 8.91
N ASP A 40 27.56 -15.73 8.65
CA ASP A 40 26.53 -15.82 7.65
C ASP A 40 25.13 -15.72 8.26
N THR A 41 24.29 -14.86 7.71
CA THR A 41 22.89 -14.75 8.08
C THR A 41 22.02 -15.48 7.05
N TYR A 42 21.31 -16.49 7.50
CA TYR A 42 20.31 -17.20 6.67
C TYR A 42 18.91 -16.76 7.06
N PHE A 43 18.07 -16.56 6.08
CA PHE A 43 16.65 -16.33 6.25
C PHE A 43 15.87 -17.32 5.40
N ASP A 44 15.01 -18.12 6.05
CA ASP A 44 14.23 -19.18 5.40
C ASP A 44 15.12 -20.13 4.57
N GLY A 45 16.27 -20.53 5.14
CA GLY A 45 17.25 -21.42 4.54
C GLY A 45 18.12 -20.81 3.43
N LYS A 46 17.93 -19.53 3.06
CA LYS A 46 18.71 -18.84 2.03
C LYS A 46 19.72 -17.91 2.68
N ASN A 47 20.96 -17.90 2.21
CA ASN A 47 21.95 -16.93 2.63
C ASN A 47 21.50 -15.51 2.22
N ALA A 48 21.42 -14.63 3.21
CA ALA A 48 20.94 -13.26 3.08
C ALA A 48 22.04 -12.22 3.29
N ASP A 49 23.11 -12.58 4.01
CA ASP A 49 24.24 -11.70 4.31
C ASP A 49 25.43 -12.54 4.78
N SER A 50 26.66 -12.08 4.49
CA SER A 50 27.92 -12.71 4.90
C SER A 50 28.93 -11.64 5.27
N GLN A 51 29.53 -11.74 6.44
CA GLN A 51 30.51 -10.79 6.95
C GLN A 51 31.76 -11.49 7.46
N GLU A 52 32.93 -10.96 7.14
CA GLU A 52 34.22 -11.43 7.66
C GLU A 52 34.72 -10.41 8.71
N VAL A 53 34.94 -10.87 9.94
CA VAL A 53 35.31 -10.02 11.07
C VAL A 53 36.29 -10.74 12.01
N GLU A 54 37.10 -9.98 12.75
CA GLU A 54 37.96 -10.53 13.79
C GLU A 54 37.24 -10.65 15.16
N SER A 55 36.17 -9.86 15.34
CA SER A 55 35.37 -9.86 16.56
C SER A 55 33.95 -9.38 16.32
N ALA A 56 33.03 -9.64 17.26
CA ALA A 56 31.65 -9.18 17.19
C ALA A 56 31.51 -7.65 17.13
N ALA A 57 32.49 -6.90 17.67
CA ALA A 57 32.47 -5.44 17.63
C ALA A 57 32.48 -4.87 16.20
N GLN A 58 33.02 -5.62 15.24
CA GLN A 58 33.11 -5.21 13.82
C GLN A 58 31.90 -5.61 13.00
N LEU A 59 31.00 -6.47 13.51
CA LEU A 59 29.78 -6.85 12.80
C LEU A 59 28.91 -5.63 12.49
N GLU A 60 28.39 -5.53 11.32
CA GLU A 60 27.41 -4.50 10.93
C GLU A 60 25.98 -5.07 10.94
N ASP A 61 25.02 -4.25 11.35
CA ASP A 61 23.63 -4.62 11.31
C ASP A 61 23.16 -4.76 9.87
N ASN A 62 22.46 -5.84 9.55
CA ASN A 62 21.94 -6.08 8.22
C ASN A 62 20.41 -5.90 8.15
N ALA A 63 19.79 -6.25 7.02
CA ALA A 63 18.35 -6.12 6.81
C ALA A 63 17.50 -6.98 7.76
N TYR A 64 18.08 -8.02 8.36
CA TYR A 64 17.37 -9.03 9.15
C TYR A 64 17.79 -9.04 10.64
N VAL A 65 19.03 -8.70 10.94
CA VAL A 65 19.66 -8.88 12.27
C VAL A 65 20.29 -7.59 12.76
N VAL A 66 20.10 -7.32 14.04
CA VAL A 66 20.86 -6.36 14.84
C VAL A 66 21.82 -7.19 15.70
N PHE A 67 23.12 -7.05 15.47
CA PHE A 67 24.14 -7.86 16.15
C PHE A 67 24.55 -7.24 17.49
N LYS A 68 24.84 -8.11 18.46
CA LYS A 68 25.47 -7.71 19.73
C LYS A 68 26.97 -7.55 19.54
N LYS A 69 27.50 -6.40 19.93
CA LYS A 69 28.90 -6.02 19.71
C LYS A 69 29.84 -6.51 20.85
N ASP A 70 29.26 -6.90 21.96
CA ASP A 70 29.94 -7.27 23.21
C ASP A 70 30.02 -8.77 23.47
N VAL A 71 29.69 -9.59 22.48
CA VAL A 71 29.72 -11.05 22.61
C VAL A 71 31.00 -11.65 22.03
N VAL A 72 31.43 -12.79 22.58
CA VAL A 72 32.53 -13.57 22.02
C VAL A 72 31.99 -14.48 20.92
N LEU A 73 32.52 -14.33 19.69
CA LEU A 73 32.17 -15.21 18.58
C LEU A 73 32.77 -16.60 18.80
N THR A 74 31.95 -17.62 18.61
CA THR A 74 32.33 -19.03 18.63
C THR A 74 31.81 -19.72 17.41
N ALA A 75 32.62 -20.54 16.73
CA ALA A 75 32.21 -21.29 15.57
C ALA A 75 30.95 -22.12 15.87
N SER A 76 29.96 -22.05 14.99
CA SER A 76 28.68 -22.75 15.13
C SER A 76 28.09 -23.06 13.75
N ALA A 77 27.63 -24.27 13.57
CA ALA A 77 26.98 -24.72 12.34
C ALA A 77 25.56 -24.13 12.14
N GLY A 78 25.01 -23.49 13.18
CA GLY A 78 23.71 -22.81 13.09
C GLY A 78 23.18 -22.41 14.47
N ILE A 79 23.00 -21.11 14.69
CA ILE A 79 22.36 -20.52 15.87
C ILE A 79 20.99 -20.01 15.40
N ASN A 80 19.93 -20.75 15.72
CA ASN A 80 18.58 -20.36 15.37
C ASN A 80 18.09 -19.24 16.30
N MET A 81 17.46 -18.22 15.74
CA MET A 81 16.73 -17.25 16.54
C MET A 81 15.39 -17.83 17.00
N ALA A 82 14.96 -17.45 18.20
CA ALA A 82 13.72 -17.91 18.81
C ALA A 82 13.03 -16.81 19.62
N GLY A 83 11.76 -17.04 20.00
CA GLY A 83 10.97 -16.12 20.82
C GLY A 83 10.32 -14.98 20.04
N GLY A 84 10.43 -14.98 18.70
CA GLY A 84 9.69 -14.03 17.87
C GLY A 84 8.19 -14.33 17.89
N THR A 85 7.37 -13.33 18.21
CA THR A 85 5.91 -13.44 18.21
C THR A 85 5.29 -12.31 17.41
N ASN A 86 4.17 -12.61 16.74
CA ASN A 86 3.31 -11.57 16.19
C ASN A 86 2.52 -10.97 17.36
N GLY A 87 2.48 -9.64 17.45
CA GLY A 87 1.60 -8.98 18.40
C GLY A 87 0.12 -9.16 18.02
N GLU A 88 -0.75 -8.70 18.89
CA GLU A 88 -2.18 -8.67 18.61
C GLU A 88 -2.53 -7.51 17.69
N THR A 89 -3.33 -7.77 16.66
CA THR A 89 -3.94 -6.76 15.81
C THR A 89 -5.36 -6.53 16.31
N ASN A 90 -5.57 -5.45 17.04
CA ASN A 90 -6.87 -5.03 17.55
C ASN A 90 -7.20 -3.61 17.03
N SER A 91 -8.40 -3.12 17.33
CA SER A 91 -8.84 -1.79 16.89
C SER A 91 -7.88 -0.68 17.32
N THR A 92 -7.28 -0.75 18.52
CA THR A 92 -6.28 0.23 18.99
C THR A 92 -5.02 0.22 18.13
N ALA A 93 -4.54 -0.97 17.72
CA ALA A 93 -3.37 -1.07 16.84
C ALA A 93 -3.64 -0.44 15.46
N HIS A 94 -4.87 -0.62 14.93
CA HIS A 94 -5.30 0.01 13.68
C HIS A 94 -5.45 1.53 13.84
N GLN A 95 -6.02 2.04 14.95
CA GLN A 95 -6.11 3.46 15.25
C GLN A 95 -4.71 4.11 15.30
N ASN A 96 -3.80 3.54 16.07
CA ASN A 96 -2.39 4.00 16.15
C ASN A 96 -1.69 4.01 14.79
N PHE A 97 -2.03 3.06 13.90
CA PHE A 97 -1.52 3.06 12.53
C PHE A 97 -2.09 4.22 11.72
N LEU A 98 -3.40 4.43 11.76
CA LEU A 98 -4.07 5.51 11.02
C LEU A 98 -3.59 6.89 11.48
N GLU A 99 -3.41 7.12 12.79
CA GLU A 99 -2.82 8.35 13.33
C GLU A 99 -1.41 8.63 12.76
N LYS A 100 -0.61 7.59 12.58
CA LYS A 100 0.71 7.74 11.95
C LYS A 100 0.62 7.93 10.44
N ALA A 101 -0.37 7.29 9.81
CA ALA A 101 -0.61 7.41 8.37
C ALA A 101 -1.02 8.82 7.95
N GLU A 102 -1.62 9.62 8.84
CA GLU A 102 -1.95 11.04 8.58
C GLU A 102 -0.75 11.87 8.11
N ASN A 103 0.47 11.50 8.56
CA ASN A 103 1.71 12.21 8.22
C ASN A 103 2.44 11.59 7.01
N LEU A 104 1.84 10.61 6.33
CA LEU A 104 2.46 9.93 5.20
C LEU A 104 1.72 10.27 3.91
N SER A 105 2.48 10.33 2.82
CA SER A 105 1.92 10.50 1.47
C SER A 105 1.83 9.14 0.79
N PHE A 106 0.65 8.78 0.30
CA PHE A 106 0.38 7.54 -0.43
C PHE A 106 -0.86 7.70 -1.32
N ASN A 107 -0.91 6.93 -2.40
CA ASN A 107 -2.03 6.97 -3.35
C ASN A 107 -3.11 5.94 -3.01
N THR A 108 -2.73 4.85 -2.35
CA THR A 108 -3.65 3.77 -2.01
C THR A 108 -3.32 3.19 -0.64
N LEU A 109 -4.34 2.89 0.15
CA LEU A 109 -4.26 2.28 1.47
C LEU A 109 -5.00 0.94 1.47
N GLY A 110 -4.39 -0.15 1.93
CA GLY A 110 -5.05 -1.45 2.06
C GLY A 110 -5.33 -1.82 3.52
N CYS A 111 -6.52 -2.32 3.82
CA CYS A 111 -6.86 -2.88 5.13
C CYS A 111 -7.07 -4.39 5.05
N LEU A 112 -6.23 -5.14 5.74
CA LEU A 112 -6.23 -6.61 5.77
C LEU A 112 -7.03 -7.11 6.98
N SER A 113 -8.33 -6.86 6.97
CA SER A 113 -9.23 -7.31 8.02
C SER A 113 -10.60 -7.70 7.45
N LYS A 114 -11.23 -8.69 8.08
CA LYS A 114 -12.62 -9.03 7.85
C LYS A 114 -13.58 -8.41 8.87
N GLU A 115 -13.05 -7.81 9.93
CA GLU A 115 -13.85 -7.23 11.01
C GLU A 115 -14.48 -5.91 10.56
N GLU A 116 -15.82 -5.81 10.66
CA GLU A 116 -16.56 -4.62 10.22
C GLU A 116 -16.14 -3.35 10.96
N SER A 117 -15.93 -3.44 12.28
CA SER A 117 -15.48 -2.30 13.08
C SER A 117 -14.13 -1.75 12.65
N ILE A 118 -13.20 -2.62 12.25
CA ILE A 118 -11.89 -2.21 11.72
C ILE A 118 -12.06 -1.58 10.34
N LYS A 119 -12.82 -2.22 9.44
CA LYS A 119 -13.08 -1.65 8.10
C LYS A 119 -13.75 -0.28 8.19
N GLU A 120 -14.67 -0.08 9.14
CA GLU A 120 -15.32 1.21 9.35
C GLU A 120 -14.32 2.30 9.76
N LEU A 121 -13.35 2.01 10.64
CA LEU A 121 -12.27 2.95 10.97
C LEU A 121 -11.52 3.45 9.73
N TYR A 122 -11.27 2.56 8.76
CA TYR A 122 -10.59 2.93 7.51
C TYR A 122 -11.50 3.75 6.58
N VAL A 123 -12.80 3.45 6.54
CA VAL A 123 -13.79 4.25 5.80
C VAL A 123 -13.85 5.68 6.37
N ASP A 124 -13.99 5.81 7.68
CA ASP A 124 -14.07 7.11 8.35
C ASP A 124 -12.77 7.91 8.19
N PHE A 125 -11.62 7.26 8.35
CA PHE A 125 -10.31 7.86 8.11
C PHE A 125 -10.20 8.38 6.67
N THR A 126 -10.59 7.57 5.69
CA THR A 126 -10.53 7.96 4.27
C THR A 126 -11.41 9.17 4.00
N LYS A 127 -12.66 9.17 4.50
CA LYS A 127 -13.58 10.30 4.37
C LYS A 127 -13.01 11.56 5.04
N GLN A 128 -12.51 11.44 6.27
CA GLN A 128 -11.94 12.56 7.00
C GLN A 128 -10.75 13.17 6.25
N MET A 129 -9.82 12.36 5.77
CA MET A 129 -8.64 12.83 5.04
C MET A 129 -9.03 13.51 3.73
N ARG A 130 -9.93 12.91 2.95
CA ARG A 130 -10.34 13.42 1.65
C ARG A 130 -11.22 14.68 1.74
N GLU A 131 -12.20 14.69 2.65
CA GLU A 131 -13.21 15.75 2.72
C GLU A 131 -12.79 16.91 3.62
N LYS A 132 -12.16 16.63 4.76
CA LYS A 132 -11.79 17.65 5.73
C LYS A 132 -10.39 18.22 5.49
N TYR A 133 -9.41 17.36 5.17
CA TYR A 133 -8.02 17.78 5.01
C TYR A 133 -7.59 17.93 3.56
N GLY A 134 -8.41 17.50 2.60
CA GLY A 134 -8.11 17.63 1.17
C GLY A 134 -7.02 16.68 0.66
N ILE A 135 -6.59 15.71 1.47
CA ILE A 135 -5.58 14.71 1.09
C ILE A 135 -6.28 13.55 0.39
N LYS A 136 -6.01 13.36 -0.90
CA LYS A 136 -6.74 12.43 -1.76
C LYS A 136 -5.98 11.11 -1.93
N PHE A 137 -6.65 10.00 -1.66
CA PHE A 137 -6.20 8.62 -1.90
C PHE A 137 -7.41 7.69 -1.88
N GLN A 138 -7.25 6.45 -2.34
CA GLN A 138 -8.30 5.43 -2.24
C GLN A 138 -7.91 4.34 -1.23
N THR A 139 -8.89 3.78 -0.54
CA THR A 139 -8.71 2.68 0.41
C THR A 139 -9.34 1.39 -0.10
N VAL A 140 -8.57 0.31 -0.11
CA VAL A 140 -8.99 -1.02 -0.55
C VAL A 140 -9.39 -1.86 0.65
N LEU A 141 -10.63 -2.34 0.66
CA LEU A 141 -11.22 -3.12 1.73
C LEU A 141 -11.82 -4.44 1.20
N TYR A 142 -11.76 -5.48 2.00
CA TYR A 142 -12.41 -6.74 1.67
C TYR A 142 -13.90 -6.71 2.03
N LYS A 143 -14.77 -6.89 1.02
CA LYS A 143 -16.23 -6.96 1.15
C LYS A 143 -16.81 -5.84 2.02
N LYS A 144 -16.46 -4.58 1.73
CA LYS A 144 -16.98 -3.40 2.41
C LYS A 144 -17.53 -2.40 1.42
N SER A 145 -18.84 -2.37 1.25
CA SER A 145 -19.51 -1.29 0.53
C SER A 145 -19.68 -0.08 1.45
N ALA A 146 -19.30 1.09 0.97
CA ALA A 146 -19.39 2.34 1.73
C ALA A 146 -20.13 3.44 0.98
N ASN A 147 -20.62 3.15 -0.25
CA ASN A 147 -21.21 4.13 -1.15
C ASN A 147 -20.36 5.40 -1.26
N TYR A 148 -19.06 5.20 -1.53
CA TYR A 148 -18.07 6.28 -1.52
C TYR A 148 -16.95 6.00 -2.53
N GLU A 149 -16.59 7.02 -3.33
CA GLU A 149 -15.59 6.92 -4.40
C GLU A 149 -14.16 6.65 -3.89
N GLY A 150 -13.88 7.01 -2.66
CA GLY A 150 -12.59 6.75 -2.00
C GLY A 150 -12.41 5.31 -1.51
N ILE A 151 -13.42 4.42 -1.66
CA ILE A 151 -13.38 3.04 -1.16
C ILE A 151 -13.53 2.04 -2.30
N ILE A 152 -12.56 1.15 -2.44
CA ILE A 152 -12.57 0.01 -3.37
C ILE A 152 -12.94 -1.25 -2.57
N SER A 153 -14.09 -1.86 -2.89
CA SER A 153 -14.62 -3.04 -2.20
C SER A 153 -14.29 -4.32 -2.97
N VAL A 154 -13.27 -5.05 -2.56
CA VAL A 154 -12.85 -6.31 -3.20
C VAL A 154 -13.78 -7.45 -2.76
N GLU A 155 -14.42 -8.13 -3.71
CA GLU A 155 -15.40 -9.20 -3.43
C GLU A 155 -14.76 -10.59 -3.38
N ASN A 156 -13.86 -10.92 -4.31
CA ASN A 156 -13.29 -12.25 -4.41
C ASN A 156 -12.35 -12.57 -3.25
N LYS A 157 -12.44 -13.79 -2.73
CA LYS A 157 -11.53 -14.30 -1.71
C LYS A 157 -10.29 -14.95 -2.34
N ALA A 158 -9.20 -14.97 -1.58
CA ALA A 158 -8.07 -15.85 -1.86
C ALA A 158 -8.45 -17.28 -1.49
N ALA A 159 -8.24 -18.24 -2.41
CA ALA A 159 -8.59 -19.65 -2.22
C ALA A 159 -7.50 -20.42 -1.47
N ASP A 160 -6.23 -20.06 -1.68
CA ASP A 160 -5.02 -20.66 -1.11
C ASP A 160 -4.24 -19.74 -0.16
N GLY A 161 -4.73 -18.53 0.08
CA GLY A 161 -4.16 -17.58 1.04
C GLY A 161 -4.36 -18.02 2.49
N LYS A 162 -3.63 -17.39 3.41
CA LYS A 162 -3.87 -17.57 4.85
C LYS A 162 -5.22 -16.99 5.27
N ASN A 163 -5.64 -15.94 4.58
CA ASN A 163 -6.87 -15.24 4.86
C ASN A 163 -7.64 -14.97 3.56
N GLU A 164 -8.95 -14.99 3.64
CA GLU A 164 -9.82 -14.68 2.49
C GLU A 164 -9.58 -13.30 1.90
N TYR A 165 -9.13 -12.34 2.73
CA TYR A 165 -8.88 -10.95 2.34
C TYR A 165 -7.49 -10.70 1.76
N ASP A 166 -6.67 -11.73 1.55
CA ASP A 166 -5.30 -11.57 1.02
C ASP A 166 -5.29 -11.01 -0.42
N THR A 167 -6.43 -11.07 -1.15
CA THR A 167 -6.64 -10.38 -2.43
C THR A 167 -6.46 -8.86 -2.35
N VAL A 168 -6.69 -8.25 -1.19
CA VAL A 168 -6.50 -6.81 -0.95
C VAL A 168 -5.06 -6.37 -1.19
N TYR A 169 -4.06 -7.22 -0.92
CA TYR A 169 -2.66 -6.92 -1.20
C TYR A 169 -2.43 -6.55 -2.67
N TRP A 170 -2.92 -7.44 -3.55
CA TRP A 170 -2.72 -7.24 -4.98
C TRP A 170 -3.49 -6.02 -5.50
N VAL A 171 -4.75 -5.87 -5.11
CA VAL A 171 -5.58 -4.73 -5.56
C VAL A 171 -4.99 -3.41 -5.07
N THR A 172 -4.49 -3.35 -3.82
CA THR A 172 -3.81 -2.15 -3.30
C THR A 172 -2.55 -1.82 -4.11
N GLY A 173 -1.71 -2.82 -4.38
CA GLY A 173 -0.49 -2.64 -5.18
C GLY A 173 -0.78 -2.27 -6.63
N ALA A 174 -1.74 -2.96 -7.27
CA ALA A 174 -2.14 -2.69 -8.64
C ALA A 174 -2.75 -1.28 -8.80
N SER A 175 -3.60 -0.86 -7.84
CA SER A 175 -4.17 0.50 -7.84
C SER A 175 -3.12 1.58 -7.63
N ALA A 176 -2.13 1.34 -6.75
CA ALA A 176 -1.03 2.27 -6.51
C ALA A 176 -0.07 2.39 -7.70
N GLY A 177 0.13 1.32 -8.46
CA GLY A 177 1.01 1.28 -9.62
C GLY A 177 0.30 1.46 -10.98
N CYS A 178 -1.01 1.75 -10.98
CA CYS A 178 -1.74 2.02 -12.20
C CYS A 178 -1.44 3.44 -12.69
N GLU A 179 -0.98 3.55 -13.93
CA GLU A 179 -0.72 4.86 -14.53
C GLU A 179 -2.02 5.69 -14.61
N ILE A 180 -1.88 7.00 -14.53
CA ILE A 180 -3.03 7.93 -14.44
C ILE A 180 -3.95 7.86 -15.66
N ASN A 181 -3.41 7.52 -16.84
CA ASN A 181 -4.13 7.35 -18.11
C ASN A 181 -4.59 5.91 -18.36
N GLU A 182 -4.40 4.99 -17.41
CA GLU A 182 -4.76 3.59 -17.53
C GLU A 182 -5.89 3.20 -16.58
N SER A 183 -6.53 2.07 -16.89
CA SER A 183 -7.54 1.41 -16.04
C SER A 183 -7.08 -0.01 -15.69
N LEU A 184 -7.45 -0.47 -14.52
CA LEU A 184 -7.27 -1.87 -14.15
C LEU A 184 -8.30 -2.81 -14.80
N THR A 185 -9.32 -2.30 -15.50
CA THR A 185 -10.29 -3.13 -16.20
C THR A 185 -9.58 -4.09 -17.15
N ASN A 186 -9.92 -5.37 -17.06
CA ASN A 186 -9.31 -6.47 -17.83
C ASN A 186 -7.81 -6.72 -17.55
N LYS A 187 -7.20 -6.06 -16.55
CA LYS A 187 -5.82 -6.36 -16.14
C LYS A 187 -5.73 -7.80 -15.66
N GLU A 188 -4.71 -8.51 -16.15
CA GLU A 188 -4.42 -9.86 -15.70
C GLU A 188 -3.90 -9.85 -14.28
N TYR A 189 -4.42 -10.77 -13.47
CA TYR A 189 -3.92 -11.01 -12.12
C TYR A 189 -2.60 -11.81 -12.19
N ASP A 190 -1.54 -11.23 -11.68
CA ASP A 190 -0.18 -11.79 -11.62
C ASP A 190 0.29 -12.00 -10.16
N GLY A 191 -0.65 -12.00 -9.22
CA GLY A 191 -0.35 -12.19 -7.80
C GLY A 191 -0.05 -13.65 -7.44
N VAL A 192 0.35 -13.84 -6.19
CA VAL A 192 0.80 -15.15 -5.68
C VAL A 192 -0.33 -16.05 -5.17
N PHE A 193 -1.53 -15.50 -4.95
CA PHE A 193 -2.66 -16.26 -4.41
C PHE A 193 -3.57 -16.74 -5.54
N GLU A 194 -4.16 -17.92 -5.37
CA GLU A 194 -5.26 -18.35 -6.20
C GLU A 194 -6.53 -17.56 -5.85
N ILE A 195 -7.21 -17.01 -6.86
CA ILE A 195 -8.43 -16.22 -6.68
C ILE A 195 -9.67 -17.10 -6.94
N ASP A 196 -10.60 -17.12 -5.99
CA ASP A 196 -11.90 -17.74 -6.21
C ASP A 196 -12.72 -16.90 -7.21
N THR A 197 -12.94 -17.48 -8.39
CA THR A 197 -13.70 -16.87 -9.49
C THR A 197 -14.99 -17.63 -9.82
N ALA A 198 -15.46 -18.47 -8.89
CA ALA A 198 -16.67 -19.31 -9.07
C ALA A 198 -17.98 -18.49 -8.95
N TYR A 199 -18.11 -17.46 -9.78
CA TYR A 199 -19.30 -16.62 -9.87
C TYR A 199 -20.06 -16.87 -11.17
N LYS A 200 -21.40 -16.87 -11.09
CA LYS A 200 -22.27 -16.91 -12.27
C LYS A 200 -22.33 -15.52 -12.91
N GLN A 201 -22.68 -15.47 -14.20
CA GLN A 201 -22.79 -14.21 -14.94
C GLN A 201 -23.69 -13.18 -14.24
N LYS A 202 -24.85 -13.64 -13.72
CA LYS A 202 -25.79 -12.77 -12.99
C LYS A 202 -25.16 -12.19 -11.71
N GLU A 203 -24.34 -12.96 -11.00
CA GLU A 203 -23.67 -12.50 -9.79
C GLU A 203 -22.59 -11.47 -10.08
N LEU A 204 -21.90 -11.62 -11.23
CA LEU A 204 -20.92 -10.63 -11.70
C LEU A 204 -21.61 -9.31 -12.06
N GLU A 205 -22.73 -9.36 -12.79
CA GLU A 205 -23.54 -8.18 -13.16
C GLU A 205 -24.11 -7.45 -11.92
N GLU A 206 -24.63 -8.20 -10.95
CA GLU A 206 -25.12 -7.65 -9.68
C GLU A 206 -23.97 -7.07 -8.84
N GLY A 207 -22.81 -7.71 -8.88
CA GLY A 207 -21.61 -7.24 -8.22
C GLY A 207 -21.17 -5.86 -8.75
N ILE A 208 -21.08 -5.68 -10.06
CA ILE A 208 -20.76 -4.38 -10.68
C ILE A 208 -21.79 -3.32 -10.26
N LYS A 209 -23.09 -3.62 -10.36
CA LYS A 209 -24.15 -2.69 -9.98
C LYS A 209 -24.11 -2.29 -8.50
N SER A 210 -23.53 -3.17 -7.66
CA SER A 210 -23.37 -2.94 -6.21
C SER A 210 -22.01 -2.33 -5.86
N GLY A 211 -21.22 -1.84 -6.83
CA GLY A 211 -19.93 -1.20 -6.59
C GLY A 211 -18.85 -2.14 -6.07
N LYS A 212 -18.86 -3.41 -6.49
CA LYS A 212 -17.90 -4.42 -6.07
C LYS A 212 -16.78 -4.56 -7.10
N PHE A 213 -15.55 -4.40 -6.66
CA PHE A 213 -14.38 -4.73 -7.46
C PHE A 213 -14.23 -6.25 -7.50
N MET A 214 -14.31 -6.83 -8.68
CA MET A 214 -14.36 -8.27 -8.86
C MET A 214 -13.33 -8.77 -9.87
N PHE A 215 -12.90 -10.01 -9.66
CA PHE A 215 -12.13 -10.79 -10.61
C PHE A 215 -13.03 -11.83 -11.28
N HIS A 216 -12.74 -12.14 -12.52
CA HIS A 216 -13.39 -13.21 -13.27
C HIS A 216 -12.36 -14.01 -14.09
N LYS A 217 -12.76 -15.19 -14.53
CA LYS A 217 -11.90 -16.03 -15.36
C LYS A 217 -12.17 -15.76 -16.84
N VAL A 218 -11.12 -15.47 -17.61
CA VAL A 218 -11.15 -15.31 -19.07
C VAL A 218 -10.17 -16.31 -19.66
N GLY A 219 -10.68 -17.36 -20.29
CA GLY A 219 -9.86 -18.52 -20.71
C GLY A 219 -9.20 -19.16 -19.47
N GLU A 220 -7.89 -19.27 -19.48
CA GLU A 220 -7.12 -19.83 -18.37
C GLU A 220 -6.64 -18.77 -17.35
N LYS A 221 -6.93 -17.49 -17.59
CA LYS A 221 -6.40 -16.38 -16.79
C LYS A 221 -7.47 -15.70 -15.95
N VAL A 222 -7.07 -15.25 -14.77
CA VAL A 222 -7.88 -14.42 -13.91
C VAL A 222 -7.62 -12.96 -14.27
N ARG A 223 -8.69 -12.17 -14.44
CA ARG A 223 -8.63 -10.76 -14.79
C ARG A 223 -9.57 -9.93 -13.95
N VAL A 224 -9.26 -8.66 -13.82
CA VAL A 224 -10.17 -7.66 -13.23
C VAL A 224 -11.38 -7.52 -14.14
N LEU A 225 -12.58 -7.63 -13.58
CA LEU A 225 -13.82 -7.51 -14.34
C LEU A 225 -14.07 -6.05 -14.75
N GLU A 226 -14.04 -5.14 -13.78
CA GLU A 226 -14.20 -3.70 -13.99
C GLU A 226 -13.49 -2.93 -12.88
N ASP A 227 -12.83 -1.82 -13.22
CA ASP A 227 -12.07 -0.98 -12.29
C ASP A 227 -12.97 0.06 -11.63
N ILE A 228 -13.79 -0.38 -10.68
CA ILE A 228 -14.80 0.43 -10.00
C ILE A 228 -14.57 0.50 -8.48
N ASN A 229 -15.13 1.54 -7.88
CA ASN A 229 -15.20 1.73 -6.44
C ASN A 229 -16.60 1.44 -5.88
N SER A 230 -16.80 1.71 -4.59
CA SER A 230 -18.05 1.38 -3.91
C SER A 230 -19.17 2.43 -4.04
N LEU A 231 -18.99 3.48 -4.85
CA LEU A 231 -20.02 4.49 -5.09
C LEU A 231 -21.11 3.92 -6.00
N THR A 232 -22.34 3.89 -5.52
CA THR A 232 -23.52 3.34 -6.22
C THR A 232 -24.69 4.32 -6.27
N GLU A 233 -24.71 5.30 -5.38
CA GLU A 233 -25.72 6.37 -5.37
C GLU A 233 -25.11 7.64 -5.95
N PHE A 234 -25.69 8.13 -7.05
CA PHE A 234 -25.16 9.27 -7.79
C PHE A 234 -25.93 10.55 -7.47
N SER A 235 -25.25 11.68 -7.53
CA SER A 235 -25.81 13.02 -7.36
C SER A 235 -25.41 13.92 -8.54
N ALA A 236 -25.89 15.17 -8.52
CA ALA A 236 -25.50 16.16 -9.53
C ALA A 236 -23.98 16.46 -9.48
N ASP A 237 -23.40 16.47 -8.28
CA ASP A 237 -21.97 16.74 -8.08
C ASP A 237 -21.08 15.50 -8.22
N LYS A 238 -21.64 14.30 -8.04
CA LYS A 238 -20.96 13.02 -8.18
C LYS A 238 -21.79 12.08 -9.06
N ASN A 239 -21.63 12.24 -10.36
CA ASN A 239 -22.30 11.42 -11.36
C ASN A 239 -21.67 10.00 -11.43
N LYS A 240 -22.14 9.19 -12.38
CA LYS A 240 -21.66 7.80 -12.55
C LYS A 240 -20.15 7.71 -12.82
N ASP A 241 -19.53 8.72 -13.42
CA ASP A 241 -18.10 8.67 -13.74
C ASP A 241 -17.23 8.55 -12.49
N PHE A 242 -17.70 9.08 -11.35
CA PHE A 242 -17.05 8.91 -10.05
C PHE A 242 -17.07 7.47 -9.50
N SER A 243 -17.83 6.56 -10.10
CA SER A 243 -17.77 5.13 -9.75
C SER A 243 -16.57 4.41 -10.37
N TYR A 244 -15.89 5.02 -11.36
CA TYR A 244 -14.69 4.46 -11.98
C TYR A 244 -13.42 4.92 -11.27
N ASN A 245 -12.58 3.97 -10.89
CA ASN A 245 -11.32 4.27 -10.18
C ASN A 245 -10.36 5.10 -11.04
N GLN A 246 -10.34 4.92 -12.35
CA GLN A 246 -9.53 5.75 -13.25
C GLN A 246 -9.89 7.23 -13.13
N THR A 247 -11.18 7.56 -13.17
CA THR A 247 -11.67 8.94 -12.99
C THR A 247 -11.25 9.51 -11.64
N VAL A 248 -11.44 8.72 -10.57
CA VAL A 248 -11.07 9.16 -9.21
C VAL A 248 -9.55 9.35 -9.08
N ARG A 249 -8.73 8.42 -9.60
CA ARG A 249 -7.26 8.58 -9.62
C ARG A 249 -6.83 9.86 -10.34
N CYS A 250 -7.44 10.14 -11.49
CA CYS A 250 -7.15 11.34 -12.26
C CYS A 250 -7.45 12.61 -11.45
N ILE A 251 -8.65 12.73 -10.90
CA ILE A 251 -9.07 13.89 -10.10
C ILE A 251 -8.23 14.03 -8.83
N ASP A 252 -7.94 12.92 -8.14
CA ASP A 252 -7.14 12.89 -6.93
C ASP A 252 -5.69 13.34 -7.22
N GLN A 253 -5.10 12.87 -8.31
CA GLN A 253 -3.75 13.27 -8.72
C GLN A 253 -3.69 14.77 -9.03
N ILE A 254 -4.62 15.28 -9.84
CA ILE A 254 -4.70 16.70 -10.16
C ILE A 254 -4.81 17.54 -8.88
N GLY A 255 -5.71 17.17 -7.97
CA GLY A 255 -5.90 17.88 -6.72
C GLY A 255 -4.65 17.89 -5.84
N ASN A 256 -4.01 16.74 -5.68
CA ASN A 256 -2.79 16.61 -4.87
C ASN A 256 -1.62 17.38 -5.51
N ASP A 257 -1.42 17.30 -6.83
CA ASP A 257 -0.32 17.98 -7.52
C ASP A 257 -0.47 19.50 -7.47
N ILE A 258 -1.69 20.03 -7.65
CA ILE A 258 -1.94 21.46 -7.52
C ILE A 258 -1.71 21.93 -6.07
N ALA A 259 -2.11 21.14 -5.08
CA ALA A 259 -1.83 21.45 -3.67
C ALA A 259 -0.32 21.48 -3.38
N VAL A 260 0.45 20.50 -3.89
CA VAL A 260 1.91 20.47 -3.77
C VAL A 260 2.53 21.66 -4.49
N LEU A 261 2.12 21.96 -5.71
CA LEU A 261 2.58 23.12 -6.47
C LEU A 261 2.36 24.43 -5.70
N PHE A 262 1.16 24.64 -5.16
CA PHE A 262 0.83 25.83 -4.37
C PHE A 262 1.71 25.93 -3.11
N ASN A 263 1.81 24.86 -2.32
CA ASN A 263 2.56 24.85 -1.08
C ASN A 263 4.07 25.02 -1.27
N THR A 264 4.63 24.49 -2.37
CA THR A 264 6.08 24.51 -2.61
C THR A 264 6.56 25.76 -3.35
N LYS A 265 5.76 26.32 -4.26
CA LYS A 265 6.17 27.40 -5.13
C LYS A 265 5.56 28.77 -4.73
N TYR A 266 4.34 28.79 -4.22
CA TYR A 266 3.57 30.01 -4.02
C TYR A 266 3.41 30.42 -2.55
N LEU A 267 3.01 29.49 -1.69
CA LEU A 267 2.69 29.81 -0.29
C LEU A 267 3.90 30.39 0.46
N GLY A 268 3.76 31.64 0.94
CA GLY A 268 4.82 32.36 1.65
C GLY A 268 6.00 32.84 0.77
N LYS A 269 5.96 32.62 -0.55
CA LYS A 269 7.05 32.96 -1.49
C LYS A 269 6.63 33.98 -2.54
N VAL A 270 5.40 33.91 -3.02
CA VAL A 270 4.85 34.80 -4.05
C VAL A 270 3.80 35.70 -3.44
N GLN A 271 3.84 36.99 -3.78
CA GLN A 271 2.85 37.94 -3.31
C GLN A 271 1.46 37.63 -3.90
N ASN A 272 0.41 37.74 -3.08
CA ASN A 272 -0.97 37.59 -3.53
C ASN A 272 -1.47 38.86 -4.23
N ASN A 273 -0.96 39.10 -5.41
CA ASN A 273 -1.37 40.18 -6.32
C ASN A 273 -1.75 39.59 -7.69
N ASN A 274 -2.18 40.41 -8.63
CA ASN A 274 -2.61 39.96 -9.95
C ASN A 274 -1.50 39.18 -10.70
N ALA A 275 -0.25 39.62 -10.58
CA ALA A 275 0.88 38.95 -11.24
C ALA A 275 1.14 37.56 -10.63
N GLY A 276 1.08 37.46 -9.29
CA GLY A 276 1.25 36.18 -8.59
C GLY A 276 0.11 35.19 -8.90
N ARG A 277 -1.13 35.65 -8.95
CA ARG A 277 -2.28 34.82 -9.33
C ARG A 277 -2.21 34.35 -10.77
N LEU A 278 -1.83 35.25 -11.71
CA LEU A 278 -1.64 34.89 -13.10
C LEU A 278 -0.50 33.86 -13.29
N SER A 279 0.58 33.98 -12.51
CA SER A 279 1.67 32.99 -12.53
C SER A 279 1.16 31.61 -12.09
N PHE A 280 0.39 31.54 -11.02
CA PHE A 280 -0.19 30.28 -10.54
C PHE A 280 -1.18 29.68 -11.56
N TRP A 281 -2.05 30.51 -12.12
CA TRP A 281 -2.96 30.09 -13.19
C TRP A 281 -2.22 29.51 -14.39
N ASN A 282 -1.13 30.16 -14.85
CA ASN A 282 -0.32 29.66 -15.96
C ASN A 282 0.32 28.30 -15.64
N ASP A 283 0.78 28.09 -14.41
CA ASP A 283 1.32 26.80 -14.00
C ASP A 283 0.26 25.70 -14.04
N ILE A 284 -0.96 25.97 -13.56
CA ILE A 284 -2.10 25.03 -13.63
C ILE A 284 -2.46 24.72 -15.08
N VAL A 285 -2.55 25.74 -15.93
CA VAL A 285 -2.84 25.56 -17.36
C VAL A 285 -1.77 24.71 -18.05
N THR A 286 -0.50 24.96 -17.73
CA THR A 286 0.62 24.19 -18.28
C THR A 286 0.55 22.72 -17.84
N TYR A 287 0.26 22.47 -16.57
CA TYR A 287 0.08 21.15 -16.01
C TYR A 287 -1.07 20.40 -16.69
N ASN A 288 -2.25 21.00 -16.82
CA ASN A 288 -3.39 20.36 -17.47
C ASN A 288 -3.16 20.09 -18.96
N ARG A 289 -2.46 20.96 -19.69
CA ARG A 289 -2.07 20.70 -21.08
C ARG A 289 -1.12 19.50 -21.20
N GLU A 290 -0.25 19.29 -20.23
CA GLU A 290 0.58 18.10 -20.20
C GLU A 290 -0.26 16.84 -19.94
N LEU A 291 -1.26 16.88 -19.04
CA LEU A 291 -2.19 15.78 -18.84
C LEU A 291 -3.02 15.46 -20.12
N GLU A 292 -3.43 16.49 -20.86
CA GLU A 292 -4.09 16.31 -22.14
C GLU A 292 -3.16 15.66 -23.17
N ARG A 293 -1.89 16.08 -23.25
CA ARG A 293 -0.88 15.47 -24.12
C ARG A 293 -0.64 13.99 -23.79
N LEU A 294 -0.74 13.62 -22.52
CA LEU A 294 -0.60 12.23 -22.04
C LEU A 294 -1.90 11.42 -22.21
N GLY A 295 -2.98 12.03 -22.69
CA GLY A 295 -4.28 11.37 -22.84
C GLY A 295 -4.99 11.07 -21.52
N VAL A 296 -4.68 11.79 -20.45
CA VAL A 296 -5.33 11.67 -19.13
C VAL A 296 -6.68 12.38 -19.13
N ILE A 297 -6.71 13.56 -19.75
CA ILE A 297 -7.91 14.39 -19.95
C ILE A 297 -8.05 14.75 -21.44
N GLU A 298 -9.24 15.13 -21.85
CA GLU A 298 -9.55 15.55 -23.22
C GLU A 298 -10.22 16.92 -23.23
N ASN A 299 -10.04 17.66 -24.35
CA ASN A 299 -10.71 18.93 -24.59
C ASN A 299 -10.48 19.99 -23.50
N PHE A 300 -9.27 20.06 -22.96
CA PHE A 300 -8.92 21.04 -21.93
C PHE A 300 -9.02 22.48 -22.47
N ASN A 301 -9.80 23.31 -21.82
CA ASN A 301 -9.87 24.75 -22.07
C ASN A 301 -9.27 25.52 -20.88
N ALA A 302 -8.32 26.42 -21.17
CA ALA A 302 -7.68 27.23 -20.12
C ALA A 302 -8.67 28.15 -19.38
N ASP A 303 -9.78 28.52 -20.01
CA ASP A 303 -10.83 29.34 -19.40
C ASP A 303 -11.61 28.59 -18.31
N ASP A 304 -11.50 27.26 -18.25
CA ASP A 304 -12.12 26.44 -17.19
C ASP A 304 -11.33 26.50 -15.87
N VAL A 305 -10.10 27.02 -15.89
CA VAL A 305 -9.28 27.24 -14.70
C VAL A 305 -9.65 28.58 -14.06
N VAL A 306 -10.39 28.51 -12.95
CA VAL A 306 -10.96 29.68 -12.24
C VAL A 306 -10.14 30.06 -11.01
#